data_197e5dfb2faf79b6d837425fb4558f58
#
_entry.id   197e5dfb2faf79b6d837425fb4558f58
#
_cell.length_a   1.000
_cell.length_b   1.000
_cell.length_c   1.000
_cell.angle_alpha   90.00
_cell.angle_beta   90.00
_cell.angle_gamma   90.00
#
_symmetry.space_group_name_H-M   'P 1'
#
loop_
_entity.id
_entity.type
_entity.pdbx_description
1 polymer ?
#
loop_
_entity_poly.entity_id
_entity_poly.type
_entity_poly.pdbx_seq_one_letter_code
_entity_poly.pdbx_strand_id
1 'polypeptide(L)'
;MTGLRGYESGVVTNETHAQVMRQATARRATLPALLTDAGYQTRAMGKMHFDLVRACYGFESMTLPIDYLRSCEKQGQRPKTHGAMECELVPALSTVDTRDSINTWIVDGSIDFLETRAPLRPFFLWTSFTKPHPPFDPCRDFWEIYDGIPMPEAVYGDWSRDLDAAPQGFLAGSYENTDVHLYSPQQLANTRRAYYAMITQVDYALGRLFACLRENGLDKNTWVIFTSDHGEMLGDHHMSQKNLFFEGSAHVPCLIMPPRGRGLPVNRRVDTLAELSDVYATILGIAGVTPPENTHGVDLREPYEERTFYGNSLDVNFCVMDGGYKLVYSACGDHTLLFDMVNDPMEQHDLAALPAYQEKRRELFRMLLEHTAKTRPQALENGYFRTSPAPSRPGDVGFRWLGFHYHDFNYDVFH
;
A
#
# COMPACT_ATOMS: atom_id res chain seq x y z
N MET A 1 2.09 -7.26 -9.81
CA MET A 1 2.43 -7.37 -11.24
C MET A 1 2.83 -8.78 -11.67
N THR A 2 3.54 -9.55 -10.86
CA THR A 2 4.01 -10.92 -11.19
C THR A 2 3.20 -12.02 -10.51
N GLY A 3 2.30 -11.70 -9.59
CA GLY A 3 1.60 -12.67 -8.75
C GLY A 3 2.47 -13.36 -7.70
N LEU A 4 3.72 -12.92 -7.56
CA LEU A 4 4.69 -13.46 -6.60
C LEU A 4 4.78 -12.53 -5.38
N ARG A 5 5.00 -13.12 -4.23
CA ARG A 5 5.35 -12.37 -3.02
C ARG A 5 6.78 -11.84 -3.11
N GLY A 6 7.12 -10.81 -2.34
CA GLY A 6 8.44 -10.17 -2.38
C GLY A 6 9.58 -11.17 -2.19
N TYR A 7 9.46 -12.04 -1.21
CA TYR A 7 10.48 -13.05 -0.93
C TYR A 7 10.61 -14.14 -2.02
N GLU A 8 9.55 -14.41 -2.78
CA GLU A 8 9.57 -15.37 -3.90
C GLU A 8 10.13 -14.74 -5.17
N SER A 9 9.81 -13.47 -5.40
CA SER A 9 10.31 -12.72 -6.54
C SER A 9 11.77 -12.30 -6.40
N GLY A 10 12.31 -12.26 -5.17
CA GLY A 10 13.62 -11.71 -4.85
C GLY A 10 13.63 -10.19 -4.73
N VAL A 11 12.49 -9.53 -4.82
CA VAL A 11 12.36 -8.07 -4.59
C VAL A 11 12.22 -7.83 -3.10
N VAL A 12 13.29 -7.44 -2.45
CA VAL A 12 13.31 -7.08 -1.02
C VAL A 12 13.50 -5.59 -0.82
N THR A 13 14.12 -4.93 -1.80
CA THR A 13 14.33 -3.47 -1.82
C THR A 13 14.01 -2.94 -3.21
N ASN A 14 13.89 -1.62 -3.32
CA ASN A 14 13.67 -0.97 -4.61
C ASN A 14 14.81 -1.23 -5.62
N GLU A 15 16.05 -1.44 -5.14
CA GLU A 15 17.22 -1.63 -6.00
C GLU A 15 17.18 -2.93 -6.81
N THR A 16 16.54 -3.99 -6.29
CA THR A 16 16.41 -5.27 -7.00
C THR A 16 15.21 -5.32 -7.94
N HIS A 17 14.30 -4.37 -7.86
CA HIS A 17 13.03 -4.34 -8.57
C HIS A 17 13.19 -4.39 -10.10
N ALA A 18 14.02 -3.51 -10.68
CA ALA A 18 14.18 -3.43 -12.14
C ALA A 18 14.65 -4.74 -12.76
N GLN A 19 15.57 -5.45 -12.12
CA GLN A 19 16.09 -6.72 -12.63
C GLN A 19 14.99 -7.78 -12.65
N VAL A 20 14.24 -7.91 -11.56
CA VAL A 20 13.15 -8.88 -11.44
C VAL A 20 12.04 -8.59 -12.45
N MET A 21 11.63 -7.32 -12.58
CA MET A 21 10.59 -6.93 -13.52
C MET A 21 11.01 -7.14 -14.98
N ARG A 22 12.26 -6.88 -15.34
CA ARG A 22 12.80 -7.17 -16.68
C ARG A 22 12.77 -8.67 -16.99
N GLN A 23 13.17 -9.51 -16.04
CA GLN A 23 13.13 -10.97 -16.22
C GLN A 23 11.70 -11.48 -16.36
N ALA A 24 10.77 -11.02 -15.50
CA ALA A 24 9.37 -11.39 -15.59
C ALA A 24 8.73 -10.93 -16.90
N THR A 25 9.06 -9.72 -17.37
CA THR A 25 8.57 -9.22 -18.67
C THR A 25 9.13 -10.03 -19.84
N ALA A 26 10.42 -10.36 -19.81
CA ALA A 26 11.04 -11.20 -20.85
C ALA A 26 10.41 -12.60 -20.93
N ARG A 27 9.95 -13.14 -19.80
CA ARG A 27 9.20 -14.40 -19.73
C ARG A 27 7.69 -14.21 -19.98
N ARG A 28 7.25 -13.00 -20.27
CA ARG A 28 5.82 -12.61 -20.40
C ARG A 28 4.97 -13.03 -19.20
N ALA A 29 5.53 -12.97 -18.02
CA ALA A 29 4.89 -13.35 -16.75
C ALA A 29 4.35 -12.15 -15.95
N THR A 30 4.39 -10.94 -16.49
CA THR A 30 3.77 -9.77 -15.87
C THR A 30 2.29 -9.69 -16.23
N LEU A 31 1.47 -9.24 -15.32
CA LEU A 31 0.02 -9.07 -15.53
C LEU A 31 -0.30 -8.34 -16.85
N PRO A 32 0.25 -7.15 -17.13
CA PRO A 32 -0.07 -6.47 -18.38
C PRO A 32 0.44 -7.21 -19.63
N ALA A 33 1.58 -7.92 -19.54
CA ALA A 33 2.06 -8.69 -20.67
C ALA A 33 1.12 -9.87 -21.02
N LEU A 34 0.68 -10.60 -20.01
CA LEU A 34 -0.28 -11.70 -20.19
C LEU A 34 -1.61 -11.22 -20.78
N LEU A 35 -2.11 -10.09 -20.28
CA LEU A 35 -3.35 -9.50 -20.80
C LEU A 35 -3.19 -8.96 -22.22
N THR A 36 -2.04 -8.35 -22.53
CA THR A 36 -1.73 -7.91 -23.91
C THR A 36 -1.69 -9.10 -24.87
N ASP A 37 -1.08 -10.21 -24.47
CA ASP A 37 -1.06 -11.46 -25.25
C ASP A 37 -2.46 -12.06 -25.44
N ALA A 38 -3.33 -11.89 -24.45
CA ALA A 38 -4.75 -12.27 -24.53
C ALA A 38 -5.61 -11.29 -25.36
N GLY A 39 -5.00 -10.29 -25.98
CA GLY A 39 -5.69 -9.33 -26.87
C GLY A 39 -6.24 -8.07 -26.18
N TYR A 40 -6.01 -7.91 -24.88
CA TYR A 40 -6.43 -6.70 -24.16
C TYR A 40 -5.61 -5.50 -24.61
N GLN A 41 -6.24 -4.34 -24.68
CA GLN A 41 -5.55 -3.06 -24.73
C GLN A 41 -5.18 -2.66 -23.30
N THR A 42 -3.88 -2.58 -23.01
CA THR A 42 -3.38 -2.37 -21.65
C THR A 42 -2.84 -0.96 -21.46
N ARG A 43 -3.37 -0.26 -20.46
CA ARG A 43 -3.03 1.13 -20.15
C ARG A 43 -2.73 1.30 -18.67
N ALA A 44 -1.62 1.97 -18.34
CA ALA A 44 -1.37 2.48 -17.00
C ALA A 44 -1.47 4.01 -16.97
N MET A 45 -2.18 4.54 -15.97
CA MET A 45 -2.35 5.96 -15.73
C MET A 45 -2.08 6.27 -14.26
N GLY A 46 -1.08 7.08 -13.98
CA GLY A 46 -0.71 7.49 -12.62
C GLY A 46 0.52 6.77 -12.07
N LYS A 47 0.59 6.60 -10.75
CA LYS A 47 1.75 6.05 -10.04
C LYS A 47 1.95 4.57 -10.33
N MET A 48 3.15 4.19 -10.77
CA MET A 48 3.54 2.79 -10.95
C MET A 48 4.64 2.33 -10.00
N HIS A 49 5.45 3.23 -9.50
CA HIS A 49 6.62 2.97 -8.66
C HIS A 49 7.54 1.88 -9.27
N PHE A 50 7.75 1.96 -10.58
CA PHE A 50 8.68 1.08 -11.27
C PHE A 50 10.08 1.67 -11.23
N ASP A 51 11.09 0.85 -10.88
CA ASP A 51 12.47 1.17 -11.20
C ASP A 51 12.64 1.12 -12.72
N LEU A 52 13.44 2.02 -13.29
CA LEU A 52 13.32 2.47 -14.67
C LEU A 52 11.91 3.03 -14.95
N VAL A 53 11.66 4.20 -14.42
CA VAL A 53 10.38 4.94 -14.44
C VAL A 53 9.53 4.77 -15.70
N ARG A 54 10.15 4.67 -16.86
CA ARG A 54 9.45 4.55 -18.15
C ARG A 54 9.43 3.14 -18.72
N ALA A 55 9.84 2.15 -17.95
CA ALA A 55 9.74 0.76 -18.41
C ALA A 55 8.29 0.29 -18.36
N CYS A 56 7.73 -0.07 -19.50
CA CYS A 56 6.31 -0.43 -19.62
C CYS A 56 5.95 -1.78 -19.00
N TYR A 57 6.91 -2.66 -18.79
CA TYR A 57 6.74 -3.99 -18.19
C TYR A 57 5.50 -4.78 -18.69
N GLY A 58 5.19 -4.62 -19.97
CA GLY A 58 4.08 -5.31 -20.63
C GLY A 58 2.85 -4.45 -20.92
N PHE A 59 2.72 -3.24 -20.35
CA PHE A 59 1.69 -2.28 -20.78
C PHE A 59 1.96 -1.79 -22.20
N GLU A 60 0.92 -1.67 -23.01
CA GLU A 60 1.03 -1.04 -24.34
C GLU A 60 1.31 0.47 -24.21
N SER A 61 0.80 1.11 -23.19
CA SER A 61 1.04 2.52 -22.95
C SER A 61 0.93 2.92 -21.47
N MET A 62 1.71 3.93 -21.10
CA MET A 62 1.71 4.46 -19.73
C MET A 62 1.80 5.99 -19.76
N THR A 63 1.12 6.62 -18.79
CA THR A 63 1.27 8.04 -18.50
C THR A 63 1.46 8.19 -16.98
N LEU A 64 2.54 8.84 -16.58
CA LEU A 64 3.08 8.77 -15.22
C LEU A 64 3.06 10.15 -14.54
N PRO A 65 3.18 10.22 -13.20
CA PRO A 65 3.25 11.48 -12.47
C PRO A 65 4.29 12.46 -13.00
N ILE A 66 5.42 11.98 -13.51
CA ILE A 66 6.43 12.84 -14.16
C ILE A 66 5.87 13.58 -15.39
N ASP A 67 4.88 13.02 -16.07
CA ASP A 67 4.23 13.69 -17.21
C ASP A 67 3.27 14.78 -16.73
N TYR A 68 2.61 14.57 -15.60
CA TYR A 68 1.84 15.61 -14.91
C TYR A 68 2.73 16.79 -14.51
N LEU A 69 3.86 16.54 -13.84
CA LEU A 69 4.80 17.58 -13.44
C LEU A 69 5.27 18.41 -14.64
N ARG A 70 5.64 17.74 -15.74
CA ARG A 70 6.03 18.41 -16.99
C ARG A 70 4.90 19.24 -17.61
N SER A 71 3.65 18.78 -17.49
CA SER A 71 2.50 19.55 -17.98
C SER A 71 2.27 20.81 -17.14
N CYS A 72 2.40 20.71 -15.82
CA CYS A 72 2.29 21.84 -14.90
C CYS A 72 3.39 22.88 -15.16
N GLU A 73 4.63 22.46 -15.34
CA GLU A 73 5.76 23.35 -15.67
C GLU A 73 5.50 24.14 -16.97
N LYS A 74 4.99 23.48 -18.00
CA LYS A 74 4.63 24.13 -19.27
C LYS A 74 3.52 25.17 -19.11
N GLN A 75 2.64 24.99 -18.13
CA GLN A 75 1.56 25.92 -17.80
C GLN A 75 1.98 26.99 -16.79
N GLY A 76 3.24 26.99 -16.35
CA GLY A 76 3.75 27.92 -15.33
C GLY A 76 3.26 27.59 -13.91
N GLN A 77 2.66 26.43 -13.71
CA GLN A 77 2.22 25.94 -12.40
C GLN A 77 3.34 25.14 -11.71
N ARG A 78 3.36 25.20 -10.40
CA ARG A 78 4.26 24.39 -9.57
C ARG A 78 3.41 23.54 -8.62
N PRO A 79 3.18 22.26 -8.93
CA PRO A 79 2.31 21.39 -8.13
C PRO A 79 2.95 20.93 -6.82
N LYS A 80 3.88 21.71 -6.27
CA LYS A 80 4.53 21.42 -5.00
C LYS A 80 3.93 22.26 -3.90
N THR A 81 3.51 21.62 -2.85
CA THR A 81 3.16 22.26 -1.61
C THR A 81 4.40 22.81 -0.94
N HIS A 82 4.34 24.03 -0.51
CA HIS A 82 5.23 24.79 0.39
C HIS A 82 6.55 24.14 0.84
N GLY A 83 7.24 23.37 -0.01
CA GLY A 83 8.43 22.65 0.38
C GLY A 83 8.18 21.40 1.25
N ALA A 84 6.93 20.96 1.39
CA ALA A 84 6.63 19.65 1.96
C ALA A 84 7.32 18.58 1.13
N MET A 85 8.03 17.70 1.82
CA MET A 85 8.76 16.60 1.21
C MET A 85 7.85 15.37 1.12
N GLU A 86 8.24 14.39 0.34
CA GLU A 86 7.46 13.19 0.08
C GLU A 86 7.06 12.38 1.29
N CYS A 87 7.91 12.33 2.30
CA CYS A 87 7.64 11.64 3.55
C CYS A 87 7.00 12.55 4.61
N GLU A 88 6.62 13.77 4.21
CA GLU A 88 6.10 14.78 5.10
C GLU A 88 4.69 14.46 5.57
N LEU A 89 4.53 14.26 6.87
CA LEU A 89 3.24 14.06 7.53
C LEU A 89 2.64 15.36 8.06
N VAL A 90 3.40 16.44 8.09
CA VAL A 90 2.87 17.76 8.46
C VAL A 90 1.96 18.24 7.34
N PRO A 91 0.67 18.46 7.61
CA PRO A 91 -0.28 18.80 6.58
C PRO A 91 -0.05 20.21 6.04
N ALA A 92 -0.22 20.35 4.74
CA ALA A 92 -0.24 21.62 4.04
C ALA A 92 -1.43 21.65 3.08
N LEU A 93 -1.85 22.82 2.64
CA LEU A 93 -2.81 22.89 1.54
C LEU A 93 -2.09 22.81 0.20
N SER A 94 -2.69 22.09 -0.75
CA SER A 94 -2.20 22.06 -2.13
C SER A 94 -2.05 23.47 -2.70
N THR A 95 -0.97 23.68 -3.47
CA THR A 95 -0.73 24.92 -4.20
C THR A 95 -1.47 24.98 -5.54
N VAL A 96 -2.15 23.90 -5.93
CA VAL A 96 -2.97 23.85 -7.14
C VAL A 96 -4.43 23.60 -6.78
N ASP A 97 -5.31 24.11 -7.60
CA ASP A 97 -6.76 23.90 -7.46
C ASP A 97 -7.14 22.45 -7.78
N THR A 98 -8.30 22.04 -7.31
CA THR A 98 -8.86 20.68 -7.52
C THR A 98 -8.87 20.30 -8.99
N ARG A 99 -9.22 21.22 -9.89
CA ARG A 99 -9.26 21.00 -11.34
C ARG A 99 -7.90 20.61 -11.92
N ASP A 100 -6.84 21.21 -11.41
CA ASP A 100 -5.47 21.03 -11.90
C ASP A 100 -4.68 20.03 -11.07
N SER A 101 -5.31 19.39 -10.07
CA SER A 101 -4.66 18.43 -9.19
C SER A 101 -4.26 17.16 -9.92
N ILE A 102 -3.26 16.45 -9.38
CA ILE A 102 -2.81 15.17 -9.92
C ILE A 102 -3.94 14.12 -9.97
N ASN A 103 -4.86 14.12 -9.00
CA ASN A 103 -5.98 13.18 -8.99
C ASN A 103 -6.95 13.45 -10.16
N THR A 104 -7.26 14.71 -10.43
CA THR A 104 -8.08 15.11 -11.57
C THR A 104 -7.39 14.74 -12.88
N TRP A 105 -6.10 15.04 -13.01
CA TRP A 105 -5.32 14.71 -14.19
C TRP A 105 -5.25 13.19 -14.48
N ILE A 106 -5.11 12.35 -13.43
CA ILE A 106 -5.13 10.89 -13.57
C ILE A 106 -6.48 10.41 -14.08
N VAL A 107 -7.57 10.95 -13.55
CA VAL A 107 -8.92 10.56 -13.99
C VAL A 107 -9.21 11.07 -15.39
N ASP A 108 -8.81 12.29 -15.73
CA ASP A 108 -8.99 12.83 -17.09
C ASP A 108 -8.29 11.96 -18.13
N GLY A 109 -7.04 11.55 -17.87
CA GLY A 109 -6.31 10.66 -18.77
C GLY A 109 -6.86 9.23 -18.81
N SER A 110 -7.52 8.78 -17.73
CA SER A 110 -8.23 7.49 -17.70
C SER A 110 -9.52 7.56 -18.52
N ILE A 111 -10.27 8.66 -18.44
CA ILE A 111 -11.48 8.92 -19.23
C ILE A 111 -11.12 9.04 -20.72
N ASP A 112 -10.09 9.84 -21.04
CA ASP A 112 -9.60 9.97 -22.43
C ASP A 112 -9.25 8.60 -23.04
N PHE A 113 -8.57 7.74 -22.29
CA PHE A 113 -8.33 6.37 -22.75
C PHE A 113 -9.63 5.60 -23.00
N LEU A 114 -10.61 5.64 -22.08
CA LEU A 114 -11.88 4.92 -22.25
C LEU A 114 -12.67 5.41 -23.45
N GLU A 115 -12.60 6.68 -23.79
CA GLU A 115 -13.29 7.28 -24.94
C GLU A 115 -12.56 7.03 -26.27
N THR A 116 -11.23 6.95 -26.25
CA THR A 116 -10.41 6.85 -27.48
C THR A 116 -9.87 5.45 -27.75
N ARG A 117 -10.03 4.49 -26.84
CA ARG A 117 -9.55 3.11 -27.01
C ARG A 117 -10.15 2.42 -28.24
N ALA A 118 -9.49 1.37 -28.71
CA ALA A 118 -10.04 0.51 -29.75
C ALA A 118 -11.33 -0.19 -29.26
N PRO A 119 -12.51 0.12 -29.83
CA PRO A 119 -13.81 -0.28 -29.26
C PRO A 119 -14.07 -1.79 -29.28
N LEU A 120 -13.42 -2.52 -30.18
CA LEU A 120 -13.57 -3.96 -30.35
C LEU A 120 -12.58 -4.80 -29.52
N ARG A 121 -11.62 -4.17 -28.88
CA ARG A 121 -10.69 -4.85 -27.98
C ARG A 121 -11.15 -4.74 -26.55
N PRO A 122 -11.06 -5.80 -25.73
CA PRO A 122 -11.18 -5.67 -24.30
C PRO A 122 -10.05 -4.78 -23.78
N PHE A 123 -10.23 -4.16 -22.60
CA PHE A 123 -9.21 -3.29 -22.03
C PHE A 123 -8.85 -3.67 -20.60
N PHE A 124 -7.63 -3.38 -20.23
CA PHE A 124 -7.13 -3.35 -18.87
C PHE A 124 -6.59 -1.97 -18.57
N LEU A 125 -7.31 -1.23 -17.76
CA LEU A 125 -6.94 0.11 -17.33
C LEU A 125 -6.48 0.06 -15.87
N TRP A 126 -5.22 0.37 -15.62
CA TRP A 126 -4.66 0.54 -14.29
C TRP A 126 -4.63 2.03 -13.96
N THR A 127 -5.64 2.49 -13.21
CA THR A 127 -5.72 3.87 -12.71
C THR A 127 -5.13 3.91 -11.31
N SER A 128 -4.00 4.58 -11.13
CA SER A 128 -3.23 4.57 -9.89
C SER A 128 -3.00 5.98 -9.34
N PHE A 129 -3.64 6.25 -8.21
CA PHE A 129 -3.45 7.51 -7.50
C PHE A 129 -2.18 7.48 -6.65
N THR A 130 -1.47 8.62 -6.57
CA THR A 130 -0.40 8.78 -5.58
C THR A 130 -1.00 9.06 -4.20
N LYS A 131 -2.07 9.86 -4.14
CA LYS A 131 -2.77 10.17 -2.90
C LYS A 131 -3.58 8.96 -2.42
N PRO A 132 -3.65 8.76 -1.09
CA PRO A 132 -3.28 9.65 0.03
C PRO A 132 -1.83 9.51 0.54
N HIS A 133 -0.87 8.95 -0.24
CA HIS A 133 0.55 8.95 0.12
C HIS A 133 1.04 10.39 0.41
N PRO A 134 1.97 10.60 1.37
CA PRO A 134 2.60 11.91 1.57
C PRO A 134 3.16 12.52 0.26
N PRO A 135 3.30 13.85 0.18
CA PRO A 135 2.97 14.84 1.19
C PRO A 135 1.48 14.97 1.42
N PHE A 136 1.07 15.29 2.66
CA PHE A 136 -0.35 15.42 3.03
C PHE A 136 -0.86 16.82 2.67
N ASP A 137 -1.18 17.00 1.41
CA ASP A 137 -1.50 18.28 0.79
C ASP A 137 -2.84 18.25 0.03
N PRO A 138 -3.97 18.01 0.72
CA PRO A 138 -5.27 18.07 0.09
C PRO A 138 -5.55 19.44 -0.53
N CYS A 139 -6.34 19.48 -1.61
CA CYS A 139 -6.90 20.72 -2.09
C CYS A 139 -7.84 21.33 -1.04
N ARG A 140 -7.91 22.66 -0.99
CA ARG A 140 -8.66 23.43 0.01
C ARG A 140 -10.12 22.94 0.15
N ASP A 141 -10.81 22.71 -0.95
CA ASP A 141 -12.22 22.31 -0.97
C ASP A 141 -12.44 21.03 -0.15
N PHE A 142 -11.53 20.07 -0.20
CA PHE A 142 -11.62 18.80 0.54
C PHE A 142 -11.17 18.94 1.98
N TRP A 143 -10.20 19.80 2.26
CA TRP A 143 -9.82 20.13 3.64
C TRP A 143 -10.96 20.74 4.41
N GLU A 144 -11.69 21.68 3.81
CA GLU A 144 -12.81 22.40 4.42
C GLU A 144 -14.03 21.50 4.71
N ILE A 145 -14.21 20.38 3.99
CA ILE A 145 -15.24 19.39 4.30
C ILE A 145 -15.14 18.88 5.75
N TYR A 146 -13.95 18.83 6.28
CA TYR A 146 -13.66 18.32 7.63
C TYR A 146 -13.58 19.42 8.70
N ASP A 147 -14.00 20.65 8.40
CA ASP A 147 -14.03 21.73 9.38
C ASP A 147 -15.00 21.40 10.52
N GLY A 148 -14.50 21.47 11.77
CA GLY A 148 -15.27 21.15 12.95
C GLY A 148 -15.58 19.66 13.15
N ILE A 149 -15.11 18.77 12.28
CA ILE A 149 -15.26 17.32 12.44
C ILE A 149 -14.09 16.79 13.28
N PRO A 150 -14.34 16.19 14.45
CA PRO A 150 -13.27 15.59 15.24
C PRO A 150 -12.65 14.39 14.49
N MET A 151 -11.33 14.34 14.44
CA MET A 151 -10.62 13.21 13.87
C MET A 151 -10.45 12.10 14.89
N PRO A 152 -10.44 10.83 14.47
CA PRO A 152 -10.10 9.72 15.35
C PRO A 152 -8.74 9.94 16.02
N GLU A 153 -8.64 9.59 17.28
CA GLU A 153 -7.36 9.60 17.99
C GLU A 153 -6.44 8.48 17.50
N ALA A 154 -5.14 8.64 17.72
CA ALA A 154 -4.19 7.56 17.45
C ALA A 154 -4.40 6.40 18.45
N VAL A 155 -4.27 5.19 17.95
CA VAL A 155 -4.42 3.97 18.75
C VAL A 155 -3.10 3.66 19.46
N TYR A 156 -3.19 3.34 20.75
CA TYR A 156 -2.04 2.88 21.53
C TYR A 156 -2.42 1.63 22.32
N GLY A 157 -1.58 0.61 22.21
CA GLY A 157 -1.69 -0.60 23.00
C GLY A 157 -0.97 -0.53 24.33
N ASP A 158 -1.15 -1.54 25.17
CA ASP A 158 -0.42 -1.70 26.45
C ASP A 158 1.10 -1.82 26.23
N TRP A 159 1.50 -2.35 25.08
CA TRP A 159 2.88 -2.54 24.65
C TRP A 159 3.52 -1.29 23.99
N SER A 160 2.73 -0.31 23.55
CA SER A 160 3.20 0.87 22.82
C SER A 160 2.90 2.20 23.51
N ARG A 161 2.00 2.23 24.51
CA ARG A 161 1.56 3.47 25.17
C ARG A 161 2.69 4.23 25.81
N ASP A 162 3.61 3.54 26.48
CA ASP A 162 4.86 4.11 26.96
C ASP A 162 5.93 3.96 25.89
N LEU A 163 6.25 5.06 25.24
CA LEU A 163 7.19 5.09 24.13
C LEU A 163 8.60 4.58 24.51
N ASP A 164 9.03 4.82 25.76
CA ASP A 164 10.36 4.39 26.22
C ASP A 164 10.40 2.88 26.52
N ALA A 165 9.27 2.29 26.87
CA ALA A 165 9.12 0.86 27.10
C ALA A 165 8.73 0.09 25.81
N ALA A 166 8.25 0.78 24.80
CA ALA A 166 7.83 0.18 23.54
C ALA A 166 9.00 -0.52 22.82
N PRO A 167 8.73 -1.60 22.07
CA PRO A 167 9.78 -2.30 21.30
C PRO A 167 10.38 -1.42 20.21
N GLN A 168 11.53 -0.82 20.47
CA GLN A 168 12.18 0.18 19.62
C GLN A 168 12.49 -0.32 18.20
N GLY A 169 12.63 -1.62 18.00
CA GLY A 169 12.84 -2.21 16.68
C GLY A 169 11.70 -1.96 15.70
N PHE A 170 10.45 -1.93 16.17
CA PHE A 170 9.29 -1.58 15.32
C PHE A 170 9.22 -0.09 15.04
N LEU A 171 9.72 0.74 15.94
CA LEU A 171 9.70 2.20 15.81
C LEU A 171 10.82 2.75 14.93
N ALA A 172 11.83 1.94 14.62
CA ALA A 172 13.04 2.34 13.90
C ALA A 172 12.75 3.11 12.61
N GLY A 173 11.84 2.58 11.77
CA GLY A 173 11.47 3.22 10.51
C GLY A 173 10.78 4.57 10.71
N SER A 174 10.01 4.75 11.77
CA SER A 174 9.38 6.02 12.11
C SER A 174 10.38 7.07 12.55
N TYR A 175 11.42 6.66 13.28
CA TYR A 175 12.50 7.58 13.68
C TYR A 175 13.35 8.08 12.50
N GLU A 176 13.48 7.27 11.45
CA GLU A 176 14.26 7.64 10.28
C GLU A 176 13.50 8.58 9.34
N ASN A 177 12.19 8.41 9.24
CA ASN A 177 11.38 9.09 8.24
C ASN A 177 10.59 10.29 8.78
N THR A 178 9.98 10.15 9.97
CA THR A 178 9.12 11.19 10.52
C THR A 178 9.11 11.08 12.04
N ASP A 179 9.37 12.16 12.70
CA ASP A 179 9.33 12.18 14.17
C ASP A 179 7.86 12.25 14.69
N VAL A 180 6.96 11.41 14.17
CA VAL A 180 5.52 11.43 14.49
C VAL A 180 5.24 11.28 16.00
N HIS A 181 6.14 10.60 16.73
CA HIS A 181 6.09 10.45 18.16
C HIS A 181 6.27 11.77 18.93
N LEU A 182 6.75 12.83 18.27
CA LEU A 182 6.87 14.18 18.82
C LEU A 182 5.64 15.05 18.53
N TYR A 183 4.70 14.57 17.72
CA TYR A 183 3.52 15.36 17.36
C TYR A 183 2.60 15.51 18.56
N SER A 184 2.13 16.72 18.79
CA SER A 184 1.03 16.96 19.72
C SER A 184 -0.26 16.30 19.21
N PRO A 185 -1.25 16.03 20.09
CA PRO A 185 -2.56 15.51 19.67
C PRO A 185 -3.21 16.34 18.57
N GLN A 186 -3.04 17.68 18.59
CA GLN A 186 -3.58 18.56 17.55
C GLN A 186 -2.86 18.39 16.22
N GLN A 187 -1.54 18.19 16.22
CA GLN A 187 -0.79 17.92 15.00
C GLN A 187 -1.21 16.58 14.38
N LEU A 188 -1.37 15.53 15.19
CA LEU A 188 -1.89 14.24 14.72
C LEU A 188 -3.31 14.36 14.16
N ALA A 189 -4.19 15.10 14.84
CA ALA A 189 -5.54 15.36 14.34
C ALA A 189 -5.52 16.07 12.97
N ASN A 190 -4.67 17.07 12.80
CA ASN A 190 -4.51 17.77 11.52
C ASN A 190 -3.93 16.85 10.43
N THR A 191 -2.96 16.01 10.78
CA THR A 191 -2.40 14.99 9.87
C THR A 191 -3.48 14.02 9.39
N ARG A 192 -4.29 13.49 10.29
CA ARG A 192 -5.42 12.61 9.97
C ARG A 192 -6.47 13.33 9.14
N ARG A 193 -6.79 14.57 9.48
CA ARG A 193 -7.70 15.40 8.67
C ARG A 193 -7.21 15.53 7.22
N ALA A 194 -5.93 15.82 7.01
CA ALA A 194 -5.36 15.91 5.67
C ALA A 194 -5.47 14.58 4.92
N TYR A 195 -5.19 13.47 5.58
CA TYR A 195 -5.30 12.14 4.99
C TYR A 195 -6.74 11.83 4.56
N TYR A 196 -7.72 12.05 5.44
CA TYR A 196 -9.15 11.88 5.10
C TYR A 196 -9.59 12.79 3.96
N ALA A 197 -9.15 14.04 3.96
CA ALA A 197 -9.44 14.99 2.89
C ALA A 197 -8.89 14.50 1.53
N MET A 198 -7.68 13.92 1.52
CA MET A 198 -7.10 13.34 0.31
C MET A 198 -7.86 12.08 -0.16
N ILE A 199 -8.33 11.23 0.77
CA ILE A 199 -9.19 10.09 0.42
C ILE A 199 -10.48 10.58 -0.23
N THR A 200 -11.14 11.59 0.36
CA THR A 200 -12.35 12.19 -0.20
C THR A 200 -12.09 12.79 -1.59
N GLN A 201 -10.95 13.41 -1.79
CA GLN A 201 -10.55 13.92 -3.11
C GLN A 201 -10.40 12.80 -4.15
N VAL A 202 -9.83 11.64 -3.76
CA VAL A 202 -9.75 10.46 -4.64
C VAL A 202 -11.14 9.92 -4.95
N ASP A 203 -12.03 9.84 -3.96
CA ASP A 203 -13.40 9.36 -4.14
C ASP A 203 -14.20 10.24 -5.12
N TYR A 204 -14.10 11.55 -5.00
CA TYR A 204 -14.69 12.48 -5.98
C TYR A 204 -14.15 12.28 -7.40
N ALA A 205 -12.85 12.10 -7.52
CA ALA A 205 -12.22 11.82 -8.81
C ALA A 205 -12.71 10.48 -9.40
N LEU A 206 -12.82 9.43 -8.59
CA LEU A 206 -13.40 8.14 -9.00
C LEU A 206 -14.84 8.25 -9.42
N GLY A 207 -15.63 9.10 -8.77
CA GLY A 207 -17.02 9.38 -9.17
C GLY A 207 -17.15 9.78 -10.64
N ARG A 208 -16.22 10.60 -11.15
CA ARG A 208 -16.17 11.00 -12.57
C ARG A 208 -15.82 9.81 -13.48
N LEU A 209 -14.87 8.97 -13.09
CA LEU A 209 -14.50 7.77 -13.85
C LEU A 209 -15.68 6.79 -13.92
N PHE A 210 -16.40 6.59 -12.83
CA PHE A 210 -17.60 5.75 -12.80
C PHE A 210 -18.74 6.35 -13.62
N ALA A 211 -18.91 7.67 -13.66
CA ALA A 211 -19.85 8.32 -14.55
C ALA A 211 -19.53 8.01 -16.02
N CYS A 212 -18.28 8.15 -16.43
CA CYS A 212 -17.82 7.82 -17.77
C CYS A 212 -18.12 6.34 -18.14
N LEU A 213 -17.83 5.40 -17.23
CA LEU A 213 -18.16 3.98 -17.46
C LEU A 213 -19.65 3.77 -17.70
N ARG A 214 -20.53 4.42 -16.93
CA ARG A 214 -21.98 4.30 -17.06
C ARG A 214 -22.50 4.94 -18.35
N GLU A 215 -22.06 6.14 -18.66
CA GLU A 215 -22.51 6.92 -19.83
C GLU A 215 -22.11 6.23 -21.14
N ASN A 216 -20.96 5.57 -21.16
CA ASN A 216 -20.50 4.78 -22.28
C ASN A 216 -21.01 3.31 -22.28
N GLY A 217 -21.83 2.92 -21.29
CA GLY A 217 -22.38 1.57 -21.14
C GLY A 217 -21.34 0.49 -20.84
N LEU A 218 -20.12 0.91 -20.46
CA LEU A 218 -19.00 0.01 -20.15
C LEU A 218 -19.18 -0.71 -18.83
N ASP A 219 -19.93 -0.14 -17.89
CA ASP A 219 -20.26 -0.72 -16.60
C ASP A 219 -21.01 -2.08 -16.71
N LYS A 220 -21.57 -2.39 -17.89
CA LYS A 220 -22.26 -3.67 -18.16
C LYS A 220 -21.31 -4.81 -18.51
N ASN A 221 -20.03 -4.51 -18.81
CA ASN A 221 -19.03 -5.50 -19.22
C ASN A 221 -17.64 -5.22 -18.65
N THR A 222 -17.55 -4.48 -17.58
CA THR A 222 -16.30 -4.13 -16.93
C THR A 222 -16.35 -4.52 -15.45
N TRP A 223 -15.37 -5.29 -15.01
CA TRP A 223 -15.07 -5.49 -13.60
C TRP A 223 -14.26 -4.30 -13.10
N VAL A 224 -14.55 -3.84 -11.89
CA VAL A 224 -13.74 -2.83 -11.23
C VAL A 224 -13.19 -3.42 -9.93
N ILE A 225 -11.88 -3.33 -9.77
CA ILE A 225 -11.18 -3.74 -8.55
C ILE A 225 -10.55 -2.48 -7.96
N PHE A 226 -10.91 -2.18 -6.70
CA PHE A 226 -10.31 -1.09 -5.94
C PHE A 226 -9.50 -1.66 -4.80
N THR A 227 -8.22 -1.30 -4.72
CA THR A 227 -7.31 -1.71 -3.67
C THR A 227 -6.20 -0.69 -3.47
N SER A 228 -5.33 -0.91 -2.48
CA SER A 228 -4.10 -0.15 -2.24
C SER A 228 -2.91 -1.08 -2.16
N ASP A 229 -1.71 -0.56 -2.37
CA ASP A 229 -0.43 -1.28 -2.20
C ASP A 229 -0.06 -1.45 -0.72
N HIS A 230 -0.36 -0.46 0.11
CA HIS A 230 -0.17 -0.45 1.56
C HIS A 230 -1.09 0.59 2.20
N GLY A 231 -1.18 0.58 3.52
CA GLY A 231 -1.85 1.59 4.32
C GLY A 231 -0.88 2.66 4.83
N GLU A 232 -1.24 3.27 5.96
CA GLU A 232 -0.47 4.31 6.64
C GLU A 232 -0.77 4.26 8.15
N MET A 233 0.26 4.24 8.99
CA MET A 233 0.11 4.14 10.44
C MET A 233 -0.48 5.39 11.08
N LEU A 234 -0.29 6.57 10.52
CA LEU A 234 -0.90 7.84 10.96
C LEU A 234 -0.75 8.15 12.46
N GLY A 235 0.34 7.72 13.08
CA GLY A 235 0.61 7.90 14.49
C GLY A 235 0.13 6.77 15.39
N ASP A 236 -0.58 5.78 14.87
CA ASP A 236 -0.95 4.60 15.65
C ASP A 236 0.32 3.91 16.18
N HIS A 237 0.30 3.53 17.45
CA HIS A 237 1.44 2.96 18.17
C HIS A 237 2.73 3.79 18.07
N HIS A 238 2.64 5.11 17.92
CA HIS A 238 3.74 6.05 17.65
C HIS A 238 4.45 5.82 16.31
N MET A 239 3.81 5.15 15.38
CA MET A 239 4.39 4.82 14.09
C MET A 239 3.80 5.64 12.95
N SER A 240 4.55 5.74 11.88
CA SER A 240 4.17 6.39 10.63
C SER A 240 4.55 5.53 9.44
N GLN A 241 3.93 5.81 8.31
CA GLN A 241 4.19 5.14 7.05
C GLN A 241 3.85 3.64 7.06
N LYS A 242 4.70 2.83 6.46
CA LYS A 242 4.51 1.41 6.15
C LYS A 242 5.80 0.63 6.48
N ASN A 243 5.96 -0.55 5.91
CA ASN A 243 7.03 -1.54 6.16
C ASN A 243 6.83 -2.35 7.45
N LEU A 244 5.60 -2.33 7.97
CA LEU A 244 5.17 -3.02 9.18
C LEU A 244 3.96 -3.90 8.86
N PHE A 245 3.62 -4.81 9.77
CA PHE A 245 2.47 -5.69 9.60
C PHE A 245 1.30 -5.37 10.55
N PHE A 246 1.33 -4.19 11.17
CA PHE A 246 0.18 -3.67 11.93
C PHE A 246 -0.95 -3.26 10.98
N GLU A 247 -2.18 -3.29 11.48
CA GLU A 247 -3.38 -3.06 10.67
C GLU A 247 -3.35 -1.74 9.91
N GLY A 248 -2.88 -0.66 10.51
CA GLY A 248 -2.76 0.64 9.84
C GLY A 248 -1.88 0.59 8.58
N SER A 249 -0.85 -0.25 8.56
CA SER A 249 0.09 -0.40 7.44
C SER A 249 -0.31 -1.50 6.45
N ALA A 250 -0.79 -2.64 6.92
CA ALA A 250 -0.93 -3.86 6.11
C ALA A 250 -2.37 -4.16 5.66
N HIS A 251 -3.38 -3.69 6.40
CA HIS A 251 -4.78 -3.93 6.09
C HIS A 251 -5.29 -2.89 5.09
N VAL A 252 -5.35 -3.26 3.82
CA VAL A 252 -5.78 -2.38 2.73
C VAL A 252 -7.19 -2.73 2.26
N PRO A 253 -7.94 -1.77 1.68
CA PRO A 253 -9.24 -2.07 1.09
C PRO A 253 -9.09 -3.03 -0.09
N CYS A 254 -10.04 -3.95 -0.24
CA CYS A 254 -10.19 -4.80 -1.42
C CYS A 254 -11.67 -4.88 -1.80
N LEU A 255 -12.06 -4.16 -2.84
CA LEU A 255 -13.43 -4.10 -3.32
C LEU A 255 -13.48 -4.61 -4.76
N ILE A 256 -14.34 -5.58 -5.02
CA ILE A 256 -14.53 -6.14 -6.36
C ILE A 256 -15.98 -5.89 -6.79
N MET A 257 -16.15 -5.05 -7.81
CA MET A 257 -17.43 -4.72 -8.38
C MET A 257 -17.62 -5.46 -9.70
N PRO A 258 -18.61 -6.38 -9.79
CA PRO A 258 -18.91 -7.08 -11.04
C PRO A 258 -19.62 -6.19 -12.05
N PRO A 259 -19.62 -6.57 -13.34
CA PRO A 259 -20.41 -5.90 -14.37
C PRO A 259 -21.89 -5.83 -14.01
N ARG A 260 -22.48 -4.65 -14.19
CA ARG A 260 -23.87 -4.39 -13.84
C ARG A 260 -24.85 -5.25 -14.66
N GLY A 261 -25.86 -5.81 -13.99
CA GLY A 261 -26.96 -6.54 -14.65
C GLY A 261 -26.63 -7.98 -15.05
N ARG A 262 -25.47 -8.52 -14.61
CA ARG A 262 -25.09 -9.90 -14.89
C ARG A 262 -25.60 -10.93 -13.85
N GLY A 263 -26.41 -10.48 -12.85
CA GLY A 263 -26.92 -11.36 -11.80
C GLY A 263 -25.86 -11.91 -10.84
N LEU A 264 -24.68 -11.30 -10.82
CA LEU A 264 -23.58 -11.68 -9.93
C LEU A 264 -23.85 -11.17 -8.50
N PRO A 265 -23.36 -11.88 -7.47
CA PRO A 265 -23.52 -11.45 -6.09
C PRO A 265 -22.92 -10.06 -5.86
N VAL A 266 -23.67 -9.22 -5.14
CA VAL A 266 -23.24 -7.87 -4.72
C VAL A 266 -23.50 -7.70 -3.22
N ASN A 267 -22.89 -6.69 -2.62
CA ASN A 267 -23.04 -6.37 -1.19
C ASN A 267 -22.66 -7.54 -0.26
N ARG A 268 -21.65 -8.31 -0.65
CA ARG A 268 -21.08 -9.36 0.18
C ARG A 268 -19.82 -8.86 0.86
N ARG A 269 -19.71 -9.18 2.13
CA ARG A 269 -18.44 -9.11 2.87
C ARG A 269 -17.84 -10.51 2.95
N VAL A 270 -16.55 -10.61 2.71
CA VAL A 270 -15.76 -11.83 2.84
C VAL A 270 -14.68 -11.55 3.88
N ASP A 271 -14.70 -12.32 4.96
CA ASP A 271 -13.77 -12.14 6.08
C ASP A 271 -12.54 -13.06 5.98
N THR A 272 -12.53 -14.00 5.00
CA THR A 272 -11.40 -14.87 4.70
C THR A 272 -10.21 -14.04 4.21
N LEU A 273 -9.02 -14.33 4.75
CA LEU A 273 -7.79 -13.58 4.49
C LEU A 273 -7.45 -13.54 2.99
N ALA A 274 -7.28 -12.33 2.46
CA ALA A 274 -6.87 -12.07 1.09
C ALA A 274 -5.51 -11.36 1.04
N GLU A 275 -4.77 -11.56 -0.05
CA GLU A 275 -3.47 -10.93 -0.31
C GLU A 275 -3.47 -10.20 -1.66
N LEU A 276 -2.56 -9.25 -1.86
CA LEU A 276 -2.44 -8.56 -3.16
C LEU A 276 -2.07 -9.48 -4.33
N SER A 277 -1.46 -10.64 -4.06
CA SER A 277 -1.24 -11.69 -5.05
C SER A 277 -2.55 -12.27 -5.62
N ASP A 278 -3.64 -12.22 -4.85
CA ASP A 278 -4.96 -12.69 -5.28
C ASP A 278 -5.60 -11.75 -6.30
N VAL A 279 -5.31 -10.44 -6.20
CA VAL A 279 -5.75 -9.46 -7.19
C VAL A 279 -5.20 -9.81 -8.58
N TYR A 280 -3.93 -10.26 -8.65
CA TYR A 280 -3.33 -10.74 -9.89
C TYR A 280 -4.08 -11.96 -10.44
N ALA A 281 -4.32 -12.98 -9.61
CA ALA A 281 -5.04 -14.18 -10.01
C ALA A 281 -6.49 -13.88 -10.41
N THR A 282 -7.16 -13.00 -9.67
CA THR A 282 -8.53 -12.57 -9.96
C THR A 282 -8.64 -11.87 -11.31
N ILE A 283 -7.71 -10.97 -11.63
CA ILE A 283 -7.72 -10.27 -12.93
C ILE A 283 -7.49 -11.26 -14.08
N LEU A 284 -6.55 -12.19 -13.93
CA LEU A 284 -6.33 -13.23 -14.94
C LEU A 284 -7.54 -14.16 -15.10
N GLY A 285 -8.17 -14.54 -13.98
CA GLY A 285 -9.42 -15.32 -14.01
C GLY A 285 -10.57 -14.59 -14.69
N ILE A 286 -10.71 -13.27 -14.49
CA ILE A 286 -11.68 -12.42 -15.22
C ILE A 286 -11.38 -12.45 -16.73
N ALA A 287 -10.12 -12.41 -17.11
CA ALA A 287 -9.70 -12.41 -18.51
C ALA A 287 -9.70 -13.82 -19.16
N GLY A 288 -9.92 -14.89 -18.39
CA GLY A 288 -9.84 -16.26 -18.87
C GLY A 288 -8.40 -16.69 -19.20
N VAL A 289 -7.41 -16.06 -18.55
CA VAL A 289 -5.98 -16.33 -18.73
C VAL A 289 -5.48 -17.21 -17.60
N THR A 290 -4.83 -18.30 -17.90
CA THR A 290 -4.23 -19.18 -16.88
C THR A 290 -3.02 -18.49 -16.24
N PRO A 291 -2.99 -18.36 -14.91
CA PRO A 291 -1.81 -17.85 -14.23
C PRO A 291 -0.58 -18.75 -14.43
N PRO A 292 0.65 -18.21 -14.40
CA PRO A 292 1.87 -19.01 -14.37
C PRO A 292 1.89 -19.98 -13.18
N GLU A 293 2.49 -21.17 -13.35
CA GLU A 293 2.49 -22.27 -12.36
C GLU A 293 3.07 -21.88 -10.99
N ASN A 294 3.95 -20.90 -10.94
CA ASN A 294 4.60 -20.45 -9.70
C ASN A 294 3.87 -19.32 -8.97
N THR A 295 2.62 -19.02 -9.34
CA THR A 295 1.81 -18.01 -8.64
C THR A 295 0.93 -18.66 -7.57
N HIS A 296 0.74 -17.98 -6.46
CA HIS A 296 0.02 -18.51 -5.28
C HIS A 296 -1.31 -17.82 -5.02
N GLY A 297 -1.63 -16.77 -5.77
CA GLY A 297 -2.88 -16.04 -5.62
C GLY A 297 -4.08 -16.91 -5.98
N VAL A 298 -5.18 -16.70 -5.25
CA VAL A 298 -6.48 -17.30 -5.54
C VAL A 298 -7.39 -16.29 -6.25
N ASP A 299 -8.32 -16.78 -7.06
CA ASP A 299 -9.34 -15.92 -7.66
C ASP A 299 -10.39 -15.58 -6.59
N LEU A 300 -10.43 -14.32 -6.18
CA LEU A 300 -11.31 -13.83 -5.11
C LEU A 300 -12.81 -13.87 -5.49
N ARG A 301 -13.16 -14.20 -6.72
CA ARG A 301 -14.57 -14.40 -7.14
C ARG A 301 -15.10 -15.76 -6.75
N GLU A 302 -14.20 -16.71 -6.54
CA GLU A 302 -14.52 -18.09 -6.17
C GLU A 302 -14.36 -18.29 -4.64
N PRO A 303 -15.09 -19.23 -4.04
CA PRO A 303 -14.84 -19.62 -2.65
C PRO A 303 -13.42 -20.16 -2.49
N TYR A 304 -12.73 -19.77 -1.43
CA TYR A 304 -11.42 -20.29 -1.05
C TYR A 304 -11.35 -20.54 0.46
N GLU A 305 -10.45 -21.42 0.86
CA GLU A 305 -10.29 -21.82 2.26
C GLU A 305 -9.46 -20.81 3.05
N GLU A 306 -9.64 -20.82 4.36
CA GLU A 306 -8.74 -20.13 5.28
C GLU A 306 -7.30 -20.57 5.05
N ARG A 307 -6.39 -19.63 5.16
CA ARG A 307 -4.97 -19.87 4.89
C ARG A 307 -4.09 -19.10 5.85
N THR A 308 -2.90 -19.62 6.06
CA THR A 308 -1.87 -18.92 6.80
C THR A 308 -1.24 -17.83 5.94
N PHE A 309 -1.16 -16.62 6.47
CA PHE A 309 -0.41 -15.52 5.85
C PHE A 309 1.01 -15.47 6.42
N TYR A 310 1.96 -15.20 5.55
CA TYR A 310 3.35 -14.90 5.92
C TYR A 310 3.80 -13.60 5.28
N GLY A 311 4.33 -12.69 6.09
CA GLY A 311 4.86 -11.41 5.66
C GLY A 311 6.36 -11.27 5.96
N ASN A 312 7.07 -10.59 5.05
CA ASN A 312 8.45 -10.18 5.23
C ASN A 312 8.63 -8.76 4.71
N SER A 313 9.21 -7.90 5.50
CA SER A 313 9.58 -6.55 5.11
C SER A 313 11.06 -6.30 5.43
N LEU A 314 11.85 -6.05 4.39
CA LEU A 314 13.27 -5.69 4.44
C LEU A 314 14.17 -6.71 5.16
N ASP A 315 13.76 -7.95 5.32
CA ASP A 315 14.38 -8.98 6.17
C ASP A 315 14.57 -8.54 7.65
N VAL A 316 13.78 -7.57 8.09
CA VAL A 316 13.79 -7.02 9.46
C VAL A 316 12.49 -7.33 10.17
N ASN A 317 11.36 -7.05 9.53
CA ASN A 317 10.04 -7.29 10.11
C ASN A 317 9.38 -8.49 9.43
N PHE A 318 8.85 -9.38 10.24
CA PHE A 318 8.21 -10.62 9.80
C PHE A 318 6.85 -10.76 10.46
N CYS A 319 5.95 -11.46 9.79
CA CYS A 319 4.60 -11.70 10.29
C CYS A 319 4.12 -13.10 9.91
N VAL A 320 3.36 -13.70 10.80
CA VAL A 320 2.51 -14.84 10.48
C VAL A 320 1.12 -14.60 11.08
N MET A 321 0.08 -14.85 10.26
CA MET A 321 -1.31 -14.88 10.73
C MET A 321 -1.88 -16.26 10.47
N ASP A 322 -2.47 -16.86 11.51
CA ASP A 322 -3.10 -18.16 11.45
C ASP A 322 -4.15 -18.34 12.54
N GLY A 323 -5.31 -18.85 12.17
CA GLY A 323 -6.39 -19.16 13.11
C GLY A 323 -6.86 -17.96 13.94
N GLY A 324 -6.88 -16.76 13.35
CA GLY A 324 -7.30 -15.53 14.02
C GLY A 324 -6.23 -14.87 14.91
N TYR A 325 -5.02 -15.45 15.00
CA TYR A 325 -3.88 -14.86 15.70
C TYR A 325 -2.87 -14.28 14.74
N LYS A 326 -2.26 -13.18 15.14
CA LYS A 326 -1.19 -12.50 14.41
C LYS A 326 0.05 -12.38 15.28
N LEU A 327 1.14 -12.97 14.81
CA LEU A 327 2.44 -12.78 15.42
C LEU A 327 3.27 -11.87 14.53
N VAL A 328 3.78 -10.79 15.10
CA VAL A 328 4.73 -9.88 14.45
C VAL A 328 6.07 -10.00 15.15
N TYR A 329 7.12 -10.13 14.36
CA TYR A 329 8.49 -10.23 14.85
C TYR A 329 9.39 -9.20 14.20
N SER A 330 10.17 -8.50 15.01
CA SER A 330 11.25 -7.62 14.53
C SER A 330 12.60 -8.23 14.87
N ALA A 331 13.42 -8.47 13.84
CA ALA A 331 14.81 -8.88 14.00
C ALA A 331 15.69 -7.76 14.57
N CYS A 332 15.24 -6.53 14.43
CA CYS A 332 15.82 -5.37 15.10
C CYS A 332 15.34 -5.34 16.56
N GLY A 333 16.20 -5.68 17.48
CA GLY A 333 15.88 -5.81 18.90
C GLY A 333 15.34 -7.17 19.33
N ASP A 334 15.20 -8.13 18.42
CA ASP A 334 14.74 -9.52 18.71
C ASP A 334 13.40 -9.54 19.48
N HIS A 335 12.40 -8.86 18.95
CA HIS A 335 11.15 -8.63 19.66
C HIS A 335 9.96 -9.30 18.98
N THR A 336 9.11 -9.94 19.78
CA THR A 336 7.90 -10.62 19.32
C THR A 336 6.66 -10.00 19.99
N LEU A 337 5.63 -9.69 19.19
CA LEU A 337 4.30 -9.35 19.65
C LEU A 337 3.30 -10.39 19.15
N LEU A 338 2.25 -10.64 19.92
CA LEU A 338 1.18 -11.58 19.58
C LEU A 338 -0.19 -10.96 19.86
N PHE A 339 -1.07 -10.97 18.88
CA PHE A 339 -2.41 -10.41 18.97
C PHE A 339 -3.50 -11.42 18.63
N ASP A 340 -4.65 -11.29 19.30
CA ASP A 340 -5.90 -11.98 18.96
C ASP A 340 -6.73 -11.06 18.04
N MET A 341 -6.62 -11.25 16.75
CA MET A 341 -7.23 -10.34 15.76
C MET A 341 -8.76 -10.41 15.72
N VAL A 342 -9.36 -11.43 16.34
CA VAL A 342 -10.82 -11.55 16.45
C VAL A 342 -11.36 -10.65 17.54
N ASN A 343 -10.68 -10.58 18.69
CA ASN A 343 -11.12 -9.85 19.86
C ASN A 343 -10.41 -8.49 20.03
N ASP A 344 -9.25 -8.34 19.41
CA ASP A 344 -8.41 -7.12 19.44
C ASP A 344 -7.91 -6.76 18.04
N PRO A 345 -8.79 -6.35 17.11
CA PRO A 345 -8.41 -6.02 15.75
C PRO A 345 -7.57 -4.73 15.63
N MET A 346 -7.40 -3.99 16.72
CA MET A 346 -6.56 -2.79 16.76
C MET A 346 -5.21 -3.02 17.43
N GLU A 347 -4.86 -4.28 17.73
CA GLU A 347 -3.53 -4.68 18.23
C GLU A 347 -3.11 -3.98 19.51
N GLN A 348 -4.07 -3.77 20.42
CA GLN A 348 -3.84 -3.01 21.65
C GLN A 348 -3.29 -3.85 22.81
N HIS A 349 -3.46 -5.20 22.75
CA HIS A 349 -3.09 -6.10 23.82
C HIS A 349 -2.07 -7.13 23.38
N ASP A 350 -0.80 -6.96 23.82
CA ASP A 350 0.24 -7.95 23.54
C ASP A 350 0.08 -9.20 24.42
N LEU A 351 -0.17 -10.32 23.79
CA LEU A 351 -0.34 -11.63 24.43
C LEU A 351 0.98 -12.41 24.54
N ALA A 352 2.08 -11.93 23.92
CA ALA A 352 3.31 -12.70 23.77
C ALA A 352 3.97 -13.09 25.10
N ALA A 353 3.82 -12.28 26.15
CA ALA A 353 4.37 -12.55 27.48
C ALA A 353 3.42 -13.36 28.39
N LEU A 354 2.15 -13.49 28.04
CA LEU A 354 1.14 -14.11 28.92
C LEU A 354 1.27 -15.63 28.95
N PRO A 355 1.26 -16.27 30.15
CA PRO A 355 1.44 -17.72 30.27
C PRO A 355 0.43 -18.54 29.46
N ALA A 356 -0.81 -18.09 29.36
CA ALA A 356 -1.88 -18.77 28.63
C ALA A 356 -1.63 -18.85 27.12
N TYR A 357 -0.80 -17.98 26.55
CA TYR A 357 -0.56 -17.87 25.11
C TYR A 357 0.83 -18.36 24.68
N GLN A 358 1.65 -18.87 25.61
CA GLN A 358 3.01 -19.31 25.31
C GLN A 358 3.08 -20.46 24.29
N GLU A 359 2.08 -21.33 24.27
CA GLU A 359 2.00 -22.43 23.30
C GLU A 359 1.69 -21.88 21.90
N LYS A 360 0.68 -21.01 21.76
CA LYS A 360 0.32 -20.37 20.50
C LYS A 360 1.46 -19.52 19.97
N ARG A 361 2.13 -18.75 20.82
CA ARG A 361 3.32 -17.97 20.43
C ARG A 361 4.42 -18.87 19.87
N ARG A 362 4.74 -19.99 20.54
CA ARG A 362 5.78 -20.93 20.08
C ARG A 362 5.39 -21.60 18.76
N GLU A 363 4.12 -21.96 18.61
CA GLU A 363 3.59 -22.55 17.38
C GLU A 363 3.79 -21.58 16.20
N LEU A 364 3.25 -20.36 16.29
CA LEU A 364 3.34 -19.36 15.23
C LEU A 364 4.79 -18.95 14.92
N PHE A 365 5.62 -18.78 15.95
CA PHE A 365 7.02 -18.46 15.76
C PHE A 365 7.80 -19.57 15.04
N ARG A 366 7.51 -20.85 15.37
CA ARG A 366 8.07 -22.00 14.66
C ARG A 366 7.60 -22.03 13.19
N MET A 367 6.31 -21.80 12.93
CA MET A 367 5.78 -21.72 11.57
C MET A 367 6.49 -20.62 10.76
N LEU A 368 6.72 -19.46 11.36
CA LEU A 368 7.43 -18.33 10.75
C LEU A 368 8.88 -18.71 10.43
N LEU A 369 9.61 -19.33 11.35
CA LEU A 369 10.99 -19.81 11.12
C LEU A 369 11.05 -20.85 10.01
N GLU A 370 10.18 -21.85 10.02
CA GLU A 370 10.13 -22.90 9.00
C GLU A 370 9.82 -22.32 7.60
N HIS A 371 8.89 -21.35 7.53
CA HIS A 371 8.58 -20.64 6.30
C HIS A 371 9.79 -19.82 5.81
N THR A 372 10.40 -19.06 6.71
CA THR A 372 11.58 -18.22 6.37
C THR A 372 12.77 -19.07 5.93
N ALA A 373 13.00 -20.22 6.57
CA ALA A 373 14.06 -21.16 6.17
C ALA A 373 13.90 -21.66 4.72
N LYS A 374 12.67 -21.80 4.24
CA LYS A 374 12.36 -22.24 2.87
C LYS A 374 12.42 -21.10 1.86
N THR A 375 12.00 -19.91 2.26
CA THR A 375 11.77 -18.78 1.32
C THR A 375 12.86 -17.73 1.36
N ARG A 376 13.46 -17.50 2.53
CA ARG A 376 14.50 -16.49 2.78
C ARG A 376 15.60 -16.99 3.72
N PRO A 377 16.31 -18.10 3.40
CA PRO A 377 17.32 -18.67 4.30
C PRO A 377 18.43 -17.69 4.69
N GLN A 378 18.71 -16.68 3.85
CA GLN A 378 19.70 -15.62 4.16
C GLN A 378 19.27 -14.69 5.30
N ALA A 379 17.99 -14.62 5.65
CA ALA A 379 17.52 -13.89 6.83
C ALA A 379 17.80 -14.66 8.14
N LEU A 380 18.26 -15.91 8.04
CA LEU A 380 18.56 -16.75 9.20
C LEU A 380 20.07 -16.99 9.37
N GLU A 381 20.46 -17.22 10.62
CA GLU A 381 21.76 -17.67 11.04
C GLU A 381 21.63 -18.70 12.16
N ASN A 382 22.28 -19.87 12.01
CA ASN A 382 22.18 -20.97 12.98
C ASN A 382 20.72 -21.40 13.30
N GLY A 383 19.80 -21.30 12.34
CA GLY A 383 18.40 -21.70 12.50
C GLY A 383 17.51 -20.67 13.19
N TYR A 384 18.00 -19.45 13.40
CA TYR A 384 17.28 -18.33 13.99
C TYR A 384 17.43 -17.08 13.14
N PHE A 385 16.56 -16.07 13.34
CA PHE A 385 16.66 -14.80 12.63
C PHE A 385 18.01 -14.10 12.89
N ARG A 386 18.58 -13.48 11.87
CA ARG A 386 19.71 -12.58 12.03
C ARG A 386 19.23 -11.33 12.74
N THR A 387 19.65 -11.15 13.98
CA THR A 387 19.23 -10.02 14.80
C THR A 387 20.24 -8.88 14.74
N SER A 388 19.72 -7.66 14.93
CA SER A 388 20.52 -6.46 15.17
C SER A 388 20.05 -5.77 16.46
N PRO A 389 20.90 -4.99 17.13
CA PRO A 389 20.46 -4.18 18.26
C PRO A 389 19.33 -3.23 17.85
N ALA A 390 18.32 -3.08 18.71
CA ALA A 390 17.35 -2.03 18.53
C ALA A 390 18.03 -0.65 18.57
N PRO A 391 17.61 0.32 17.75
CA PRO A 391 18.11 1.67 17.88
C PRO A 391 17.68 2.22 19.24
N SER A 392 18.51 3.04 19.84
CA SER A 392 18.05 3.89 20.92
C SER A 392 17.11 4.94 20.32
N ARG A 393 16.03 5.25 21.07
CA ARG A 393 15.23 6.42 20.76
C ARG A 393 16.16 7.61 20.50
N PRO A 394 16.00 8.35 19.38
CA PRO A 394 16.75 9.57 19.19
C PRO A 394 16.49 10.46 20.41
N GLY A 395 17.55 10.76 21.18
CA GLY A 395 17.45 11.74 22.23
C GLY A 395 16.96 13.06 21.64
N ASP A 396 16.55 14.02 22.50
CA ASP A 396 16.25 15.39 22.09
C ASP A 396 17.47 16.03 21.39
N VAL A 397 17.82 15.54 20.23
CA VAL A 397 18.78 16.15 19.32
C VAL A 397 18.08 17.36 18.76
N GLY A 398 18.31 18.49 19.42
CA GLY A 398 17.73 19.76 19.16
C GLY A 398 17.46 19.98 17.68
N PHE A 399 16.20 20.23 17.34
CA PHE A 399 15.74 20.60 16.02
C PHE A 399 16.15 19.63 14.88
N ARG A 400 15.71 18.38 14.91
CA ARG A 400 15.19 17.85 13.67
C ARG A 400 13.89 18.59 13.44
N TRP A 401 13.83 19.39 12.41
CA TRP A 401 12.61 20.08 12.04
C TRP A 401 11.51 19.03 11.93
N LEU A 402 10.44 19.17 12.68
CA LEU A 402 9.29 18.29 12.64
C LEU A 402 8.85 18.16 11.17
N GLY A 403 9.30 17.09 10.49
CA GLY A 403 8.93 16.81 9.12
C GLY A 403 9.79 17.43 8.01
N PHE A 404 10.86 18.14 8.26
CA PHE A 404 11.78 18.62 7.22
C PHE A 404 12.99 17.70 7.11
N HIS A 405 12.86 16.63 6.34
CA HIS A 405 14.00 15.82 5.94
C HIS A 405 14.71 16.49 4.77
N TYR A 406 15.98 16.83 4.97
CA TYR A 406 16.89 17.27 3.93
C TYR A 406 17.28 16.06 3.09
N HIS A 407 16.41 15.63 2.19
CA HIS A 407 16.81 14.83 1.05
C HIS A 407 16.84 15.73 -0.16
N ASP A 408 17.94 15.68 -0.90
CA ASP A 408 18.03 16.32 -2.18
C ASP A 408 16.75 16.06 -2.96
N PHE A 409 16.22 17.10 -3.58
CA PHE A 409 15.04 17.02 -4.43
C PHE A 409 15.31 16.05 -5.58
N ASN A 410 15.21 14.78 -5.28
CA ASN A 410 15.19 13.77 -6.31
C ASN A 410 13.76 13.72 -6.82
N TYR A 411 13.55 14.28 -8.02
CA TYR A 411 12.27 14.14 -8.76
C TYR A 411 11.93 12.68 -9.07
N ASP A 412 12.77 11.79 -8.62
CA ASP A 412 12.69 10.35 -8.83
C ASP A 412 11.60 9.69 -7.98
N VAL A 413 10.96 10.40 -7.11
CA VAL A 413 10.01 9.87 -6.14
C VAL A 413 8.59 9.73 -6.69
N PHE A 414 8.29 10.32 -7.80
CA PHE A 414 7.10 9.95 -8.55
C PHE A 414 7.35 8.75 -9.47
N HIS A 415 8.28 7.91 -9.06
CA HIS A 415 8.68 6.67 -9.72
C HIS A 415 7.61 5.61 -9.80
#